data_90ab94f811b8de2d6b8a83d793ece3db
#
_entry.id   90ab94f811b8de2d6b8a83d793ece3db
#
_cell.length_a   1.000
_cell.length_b   1.000
_cell.length_c   1.000
_cell.angle_alpha   90.00
_cell.angle_beta   90.00
_cell.angle_gamma   90.00
#
_symmetry.space_group_name_H-M   'P 1'
#
loop_
_entity.id
_entity.type
_entity.pdbx_description
1 polymer ?
#
loop_
_entity_poly.entity_id
_entity_poly.type
_entity_poly.pdbx_seq_one_letter_code
_entity_poly.pdbx_strand_id
1 'polypeptide(L)'
;MKQEKLNFTTKLAYGSGDMGPAITANILVFFLLYFFTNVAGLPPGMAGSILAIGKIGDAINDPIAGILSDRTRTKWGRRIPWMLFGTIPFGVFFFLQWLVPTFSSDPNTNNWYLFAYYIVVATLFNLAYTAVNLPYTALTPELTQDYNERTNLNSFRFAFSIGGSILSLILAGFISQAYPNDPLKEYFVLGLSSSLISMIAIFWATFRIQEKGSQPILNQQLRKTFGFILSATGIVFFILGIYRVFNDININLYGVLGILIGLQITLFGITLIFSKTESHLCDAEATLHRQSTQQESSIPIKEQLKIAFRNKPFLYVIGIYLSCWLAVQLTASILIYYVVSCMKMDKAAFPTVAIAVQGTALVMLFVWKYISEKIGKRSVFFIGTVIWIVAQGGLFLLQPGQTRELYLLAGGAGIGVSVAYLIPWSMIPDVIELDELNTGQRREGIFYSFMVLLQKFGLALALFLVGQALEWSGFIEASPGEAIPVQPDTALLAIRIAVAPLPAIILVFGLVIAYFYPITKEVHADIRAKIQAKKQVS
;
A
#
# COMPACT_ATOMS: atom_id res chain seq x y z
N MET A 1 28.44 -7.80 23.54
CA MET A 1 27.87 -6.55 22.98
C MET A 1 26.48 -6.34 23.56
N LYS A 2 26.21 -5.23 24.26
CA LYS A 2 24.87 -4.89 24.71
C LYS A 2 24.00 -4.66 23.47
N GLN A 3 22.92 -5.43 23.29
CA GLN A 3 21.93 -5.20 22.26
C GLN A 3 21.37 -3.78 22.43
N GLU A 4 21.62 -2.90 21.47
CA GLU A 4 21.03 -1.55 21.41
C GLU A 4 19.54 -1.69 21.06
N LYS A 5 18.69 -1.75 22.09
CA LYS A 5 17.24 -1.77 21.90
C LYS A 5 16.76 -0.35 21.60
N LEU A 6 16.15 -0.17 20.44
CA LEU A 6 15.48 1.08 20.09
C LEU A 6 14.32 1.39 21.05
N ASN A 7 14.16 2.66 21.36
CA ASN A 7 13.12 3.13 22.26
C ASN A 7 11.71 2.87 21.66
N PHE A 8 10.73 2.53 22.47
CA PHE A 8 9.35 2.29 22.03
C PHE A 8 8.78 3.46 21.24
N THR A 9 9.04 4.70 21.67
CA THR A 9 8.60 5.92 20.98
C THR A 9 9.24 6.08 19.58
N THR A 10 10.46 5.59 19.38
CA THR A 10 11.12 5.56 18.07
C THR A 10 10.47 4.54 17.16
N LYS A 11 10.13 3.34 17.68
CA LYS A 11 9.44 2.30 16.93
C LYS A 11 8.04 2.74 16.51
N LEU A 12 7.31 3.41 17.41
CA LEU A 12 5.98 3.95 17.13
C LEU A 12 6.03 5.01 16.02
N ALA A 13 6.96 5.97 16.13
CA ALA A 13 7.16 6.99 15.12
C ALA A 13 7.66 6.41 13.78
N TYR A 14 8.48 5.37 13.81
CA TYR A 14 8.87 4.67 12.60
C TYR A 14 7.65 4.00 11.94
N GLY A 15 6.82 3.29 12.71
CA GLY A 15 5.59 2.70 12.19
C GLY A 15 4.66 3.71 11.53
N SER A 16 4.48 4.90 12.16
CA SER A 16 3.59 5.94 11.62
C SER A 16 3.97 6.40 10.20
N GLY A 17 5.24 6.32 9.82
CA GLY A 17 5.71 6.69 8.49
C GLY A 17 5.10 5.87 7.34
N ASP A 18 4.66 4.63 7.58
CA ASP A 18 4.00 3.80 6.57
C ASP A 18 2.46 3.98 6.56
N MET A 19 1.90 4.61 7.60
CA MET A 19 0.44 4.82 7.69
C MET A 19 -0.07 5.75 6.58
N GLY A 20 0.63 6.85 6.32
CA GLY A 20 0.25 7.80 5.26
C GLY A 20 0.23 7.19 3.87
N PRO A 21 1.34 6.57 3.41
CA PRO A 21 1.38 5.79 2.17
C PRO A 21 0.29 4.72 2.09
N ALA A 22 -0.01 4.01 3.18
CA ALA A 22 -1.03 2.96 3.21
C ALA A 22 -2.45 3.51 3.06
N ILE A 23 -2.79 4.61 3.75
CA ILE A 23 -4.08 5.30 3.61
C ILE A 23 -4.29 5.71 2.16
N THR A 24 -3.33 6.43 1.58
CA THR A 24 -3.47 6.95 0.22
C THR A 24 -3.54 5.84 -0.82
N ALA A 25 -2.68 4.82 -0.73
CA ALA A 25 -2.69 3.68 -1.65
C ALA A 25 -4.03 2.92 -1.59
N ASN A 26 -4.56 2.70 -0.39
CA ASN A 26 -5.83 1.99 -0.20
C ASN A 26 -7.02 2.76 -0.80
N ILE A 27 -7.09 4.08 -0.55
CA ILE A 27 -8.16 4.93 -1.11
C ILE A 27 -8.06 4.99 -2.65
N LEU A 28 -6.86 5.12 -3.20
CA LEU A 28 -6.68 5.13 -4.66
C LEU A 28 -7.13 3.82 -5.31
N VAL A 29 -6.80 2.68 -4.71
CA VAL A 29 -7.16 1.36 -5.26
C VAL A 29 -8.68 1.15 -5.27
N PHE A 30 -9.36 1.51 -4.18
CA PHE A 30 -10.79 1.21 -4.04
C PHE A 30 -11.70 2.26 -4.67
N PHE A 31 -11.28 3.53 -4.68
CA PHE A 31 -12.21 4.62 -5.01
C PHE A 31 -11.84 5.41 -6.26
N LEU A 32 -10.56 5.43 -6.70
CA LEU A 32 -10.15 6.38 -7.72
C LEU A 32 -10.78 6.10 -9.10
N LEU A 33 -10.86 4.84 -9.52
CA LEU A 33 -11.51 4.49 -10.78
C LEU A 33 -13.00 4.86 -10.76
N TYR A 34 -13.67 4.53 -9.65
CA TYR A 34 -15.07 4.88 -9.44
C TYR A 34 -15.30 6.39 -9.40
N PHE A 35 -14.42 7.14 -8.74
CA PHE A 35 -14.47 8.60 -8.73
C PHE A 35 -14.37 9.19 -10.14
N PHE A 36 -13.42 8.73 -10.94
CA PHE A 36 -13.27 9.23 -12.30
C PHE A 36 -14.50 8.99 -13.16
N THR A 37 -15.15 7.82 -13.06
CA THR A 37 -16.29 7.46 -13.90
C THR A 37 -17.63 7.97 -13.37
N ASN A 38 -17.87 7.92 -12.05
CA ASN A 38 -19.18 8.19 -11.46
C ASN A 38 -19.28 9.55 -10.75
N VAL A 39 -18.17 10.29 -10.64
CA VAL A 39 -18.14 11.62 -10.01
C VAL A 39 -17.55 12.67 -10.93
N ALA A 40 -16.43 12.37 -11.58
CA ALA A 40 -15.81 13.26 -12.54
C ALA A 40 -16.41 13.15 -13.95
N GLY A 41 -17.19 12.10 -14.25
CA GLY A 41 -17.88 11.90 -15.53
C GLY A 41 -16.94 11.54 -16.68
N LEU A 42 -15.79 10.96 -16.39
CA LEU A 42 -14.84 10.53 -17.43
C LEU A 42 -15.23 9.16 -18.02
N PRO A 43 -15.10 8.97 -19.34
CA PRO A 43 -15.21 7.65 -19.95
C PRO A 43 -14.30 6.62 -19.26
N PRO A 44 -14.79 5.39 -19.00
CA PRO A 44 -14.04 4.39 -18.26
C PRO A 44 -12.65 4.05 -18.85
N GLY A 45 -12.52 4.04 -20.18
CA GLY A 45 -11.26 3.82 -20.86
C GLY A 45 -10.24 4.94 -20.62
N MET A 46 -10.68 6.22 -20.58
CA MET A 46 -9.84 7.33 -20.17
C MET A 46 -9.41 7.18 -18.71
N ALA A 47 -10.35 6.84 -17.81
CA ALA A 47 -10.08 6.63 -16.40
C ALA A 47 -9.05 5.52 -16.17
N GLY A 48 -9.22 4.36 -16.81
CA GLY A 48 -8.25 3.26 -16.77
C GLY A 48 -6.88 3.65 -17.33
N SER A 49 -6.84 4.45 -18.41
CA SER A 49 -5.61 4.94 -19.02
C SER A 49 -4.83 5.90 -18.10
N ILE A 50 -5.51 6.80 -17.37
CA ILE A 50 -4.89 7.67 -16.35
C ILE A 50 -4.17 6.83 -15.30
N LEU A 51 -4.86 5.81 -14.77
CA LEU A 51 -4.31 4.94 -13.74
C LEU A 51 -3.09 4.15 -14.25
N ALA A 52 -3.16 3.64 -15.48
CA ALA A 52 -2.07 2.90 -16.10
C ALA A 52 -0.83 3.80 -16.32
N ILE A 53 -1.01 5.00 -16.90
CA ILE A 53 0.07 5.96 -17.15
C ILE A 53 0.74 6.35 -15.82
N GLY A 54 -0.05 6.62 -14.79
CA GLY A 54 0.47 6.92 -13.45
C GLY A 54 1.34 5.80 -12.90
N LYS A 55 0.93 4.53 -13.02
CA LYS A 55 1.71 3.38 -12.54
C LYS A 55 2.98 3.09 -13.35
N ILE A 56 2.95 3.33 -14.66
CA ILE A 56 4.15 3.23 -15.50
C ILE A 56 5.14 4.33 -15.10
N GLY A 57 4.67 5.55 -14.90
CA GLY A 57 5.50 6.66 -14.41
C GLY A 57 6.16 6.35 -13.06
N ASP A 58 5.40 5.76 -12.13
CA ASP A 58 5.89 5.32 -10.82
C ASP A 58 7.02 4.27 -10.94
N ALA A 59 6.88 3.31 -11.85
CA ALA A 59 7.91 2.29 -12.12
C ALA A 59 9.24 2.89 -12.65
N ILE A 60 9.17 3.98 -13.39
CA ILE A 60 10.35 4.69 -13.92
C ILE A 60 10.98 5.59 -12.84
N ASN A 61 10.16 6.20 -11.99
CA ASN A 61 10.62 7.17 -10.98
C ASN A 61 11.40 6.51 -9.84
N ASP A 62 11.08 5.27 -9.45
CA ASP A 62 11.70 4.59 -8.32
C ASP A 62 13.23 4.49 -8.40
N PRO A 63 13.82 3.99 -9.50
CA PRO A 63 15.29 3.94 -9.62
C PRO A 63 15.93 5.32 -9.57
N ILE A 64 15.29 6.33 -10.15
CA ILE A 64 15.80 7.71 -10.19
C ILE A 64 15.80 8.30 -8.78
N ALA A 65 14.70 8.20 -8.06
CA ALA A 65 14.58 8.70 -6.69
C ALA A 65 15.53 7.96 -5.74
N GLY A 66 15.73 6.64 -5.93
CA GLY A 66 16.69 5.85 -5.17
C GLY A 66 18.11 6.40 -5.32
N ILE A 67 18.58 6.57 -6.56
CA ILE A 67 19.91 7.10 -6.84
C ILE A 67 20.08 8.52 -6.29
N LEU A 68 19.09 9.38 -6.46
CA LEU A 68 19.13 10.76 -5.99
C LEU A 68 19.15 10.82 -4.46
N SER A 69 18.33 10.04 -3.78
CA SER A 69 18.28 10.00 -2.31
C SER A 69 19.59 9.48 -1.72
N ASP A 70 20.20 8.47 -2.33
CA ASP A 70 21.48 7.92 -1.87
C ASP A 70 22.67 8.90 -2.07
N ARG A 71 22.60 9.77 -3.07
CA ARG A 71 23.60 10.81 -3.34
C ARG A 71 23.41 12.08 -2.52
N THR A 72 22.26 12.27 -1.94
CA THR A 72 21.94 13.46 -1.13
C THR A 72 22.81 13.50 0.14
N ARG A 73 23.38 14.67 0.43
CA ARG A 73 24.19 14.90 1.63
C ARG A 73 23.77 16.19 2.29
N THR A 74 23.12 16.07 3.44
CA THR A 74 22.70 17.24 4.24
C THR A 74 23.06 17.03 5.71
N LYS A 75 22.97 18.11 6.50
CA LYS A 75 23.15 18.04 7.96
C LYS A 75 22.10 17.14 8.65
N TRP A 76 20.95 16.91 8.05
CA TRP A 76 19.87 16.06 8.60
C TRP A 76 19.99 14.61 8.14
N GLY A 77 20.99 14.27 7.34
CA GLY A 77 21.19 12.98 6.71
C GLY A 77 20.90 13.00 5.22
N ARG A 78 20.75 11.84 4.62
CA ARG A 78 20.50 11.70 3.17
C ARG A 78 19.04 11.39 2.84
N ARG A 79 18.28 10.76 3.73
CA ARG A 79 16.90 10.29 3.51
C ARG A 79 15.85 11.21 4.13
N ILE A 80 16.10 11.72 5.32
CA ILE A 80 15.20 12.62 6.06
C ILE A 80 14.79 13.86 5.24
N PRO A 81 15.69 14.55 4.49
CA PRO A 81 15.28 15.69 3.67
C PRO A 81 14.24 15.35 2.61
N TRP A 82 14.35 14.18 1.97
CA TRP A 82 13.40 13.72 0.97
C TRP A 82 12.01 13.50 1.56
N MET A 83 11.95 12.88 2.74
CA MET A 83 10.70 12.71 3.48
C MET A 83 10.11 14.06 3.88
N LEU A 84 10.94 14.97 4.42
CA LEU A 84 10.50 16.27 4.91
C LEU A 84 9.88 17.12 3.79
N PHE A 85 10.63 17.31 2.70
CA PHE A 85 10.19 18.16 1.60
C PHE A 85 9.18 17.45 0.69
N GLY A 86 9.23 16.13 0.58
CA GLY A 86 8.29 15.33 -0.20
C GLY A 86 6.90 15.22 0.42
N THR A 87 6.76 15.39 1.76
CA THR A 87 5.48 15.24 2.45
C THR A 87 4.42 16.24 1.98
N ILE A 88 4.80 17.51 1.76
CA ILE A 88 3.86 18.54 1.31
C ILE A 88 3.37 18.26 -0.12
N PRO A 89 4.23 18.07 -1.13
CA PRO A 89 3.80 17.66 -2.47
C PRO A 89 2.98 16.37 -2.47
N PHE A 90 3.36 15.37 -1.66
CA PHE A 90 2.62 14.12 -1.50
C PHE A 90 1.16 14.38 -1.10
N GLY A 91 0.92 15.16 -0.05
CA GLY A 91 -0.43 15.46 0.41
C GLY A 91 -1.21 16.34 -0.57
N VAL A 92 -0.57 17.37 -1.13
CA VAL A 92 -1.21 18.29 -2.08
C VAL A 92 -1.63 17.56 -3.36
N PHE A 93 -0.72 16.80 -3.99
CA PHE A 93 -1.06 16.10 -5.23
C PHE A 93 -2.01 14.92 -5.01
N PHE A 94 -1.99 14.29 -3.83
CA PHE A 94 -3.04 13.34 -3.47
C PHE A 94 -4.42 14.01 -3.40
N PHE A 95 -4.52 15.14 -2.72
CA PHE A 95 -5.77 15.89 -2.61
C PHE A 95 -6.28 16.37 -3.98
N LEU A 96 -5.39 16.90 -4.83
CA LEU A 96 -5.76 17.40 -6.16
C LEU A 96 -6.39 16.32 -7.06
N GLN A 97 -6.09 15.03 -6.84
CA GLN A 97 -6.74 13.94 -7.59
C GLN A 97 -8.24 13.82 -7.33
N TRP A 98 -8.76 14.42 -6.25
CA TRP A 98 -10.16 14.38 -5.82
C TRP A 98 -10.94 15.65 -6.17
N LEU A 99 -10.34 16.53 -6.96
CA LEU A 99 -11.01 17.73 -7.48
C LEU A 99 -11.52 17.47 -8.89
N VAL A 100 -12.68 18.06 -9.22
CA VAL A 100 -13.25 18.03 -10.58
C VAL A 100 -13.30 19.47 -11.12
N PRO A 101 -12.19 20.00 -11.63
CA PRO A 101 -12.19 21.33 -12.24
C PRO A 101 -12.95 21.31 -13.58
N THR A 102 -13.66 22.39 -13.88
CA THR A 102 -14.34 22.57 -15.16
C THR A 102 -13.50 23.53 -16.02
N PHE A 103 -13.00 23.03 -17.15
CA PHE A 103 -12.14 23.80 -18.07
C PHE A 103 -12.89 24.27 -19.31
N SER A 104 -13.97 23.60 -19.71
CA SER A 104 -14.77 23.91 -20.89
C SER A 104 -16.23 23.64 -20.66
N SER A 105 -17.10 24.39 -21.32
CA SER A 105 -18.54 24.13 -21.36
C SER A 105 -18.92 22.98 -22.30
N ASP A 106 -18.07 22.64 -23.26
CA ASP A 106 -18.26 21.46 -24.11
C ASP A 106 -17.78 20.18 -23.38
N PRO A 107 -18.68 19.20 -23.14
CA PRO A 107 -18.35 18.00 -22.40
C PRO A 107 -17.16 17.20 -22.95
N ASN A 108 -17.10 17.02 -24.28
CA ASN A 108 -16.02 16.27 -24.92
C ASN A 108 -14.67 16.95 -24.75
N THR A 109 -14.62 18.26 -24.98
CA THR A 109 -13.40 19.06 -24.76
C THR A 109 -13.00 19.07 -23.29
N ASN A 110 -13.97 19.18 -22.37
CA ASN A 110 -13.70 19.15 -20.94
C ASN A 110 -13.12 17.80 -20.49
N ASN A 111 -13.59 16.67 -21.03
CA ASN A 111 -13.06 15.35 -20.72
C ASN A 111 -11.58 15.22 -21.12
N TRP A 112 -11.14 15.76 -22.25
CA TRP A 112 -9.74 15.78 -22.64
C TRP A 112 -8.88 16.65 -21.73
N TYR A 113 -9.38 17.80 -21.27
CA TYR A 113 -8.68 18.63 -20.29
C TYR A 113 -8.59 17.96 -18.92
N LEU A 114 -9.67 17.31 -18.45
CA LEU A 114 -9.66 16.51 -17.23
C LEU A 114 -8.70 15.33 -17.32
N PHE A 115 -8.67 14.64 -18.46
CA PHE A 115 -7.72 13.56 -18.72
C PHE A 115 -6.28 14.03 -18.59
N ALA A 116 -5.93 15.15 -19.24
CA ALA A 116 -4.60 15.75 -19.12
C ALA A 116 -4.29 16.20 -17.68
N TYR A 117 -5.24 16.84 -17.01
CA TYR A 117 -5.12 17.27 -15.61
C TYR A 117 -4.80 16.09 -14.69
N TYR A 118 -5.59 15.02 -14.77
CA TYR A 118 -5.38 13.87 -13.89
C TYR A 118 -4.09 13.10 -14.21
N ILE A 119 -3.66 13.01 -15.45
CA ILE A 119 -2.34 12.43 -15.79
C ILE A 119 -1.22 13.23 -15.11
N VAL A 120 -1.24 14.56 -15.21
CA VAL A 120 -0.23 15.41 -14.60
C VAL A 120 -0.24 15.27 -13.08
N VAL A 121 -1.42 15.37 -12.45
CA VAL A 121 -1.56 15.29 -11.00
C VAL A 121 -1.18 13.90 -10.48
N ALA A 122 -1.60 12.81 -11.15
CA ALA A 122 -1.25 11.45 -10.77
C ALA A 122 0.26 11.18 -10.92
N THR A 123 0.89 11.72 -11.97
CA THR A 123 2.35 11.60 -12.16
C THR A 123 3.12 12.35 -11.08
N LEU A 124 2.71 13.57 -10.74
CA LEU A 124 3.31 14.38 -9.67
C LEU A 124 3.09 13.75 -8.30
N PHE A 125 1.91 13.16 -8.06
CA PHE A 125 1.64 12.40 -6.84
C PHE A 125 2.58 11.18 -6.73
N ASN A 126 2.70 10.36 -7.77
CA ASN A 126 3.56 9.19 -7.75
C ASN A 126 5.04 9.58 -7.53
N LEU A 127 5.50 10.68 -8.15
CA LEU A 127 6.85 11.22 -7.91
C LEU A 127 7.04 11.61 -6.43
N ALA A 128 6.08 12.31 -5.84
CA ALA A 128 6.12 12.70 -4.44
C ALA A 128 5.97 11.50 -3.50
N TYR A 129 5.13 10.51 -3.85
CA TYR A 129 4.98 9.25 -3.14
C TYR A 129 6.33 8.50 -3.08
N THR A 130 6.99 8.34 -4.21
CA THR A 130 8.32 7.70 -4.29
C THR A 130 9.37 8.48 -3.49
N ALA A 131 9.36 9.82 -3.59
CA ALA A 131 10.29 10.68 -2.84
C ALA A 131 10.15 10.55 -1.32
N VAL A 132 8.98 10.17 -0.80
CA VAL A 132 8.73 9.93 0.63
C VAL A 132 8.96 8.45 0.97
N ASN A 133 8.32 7.54 0.26
CA ASN A 133 8.21 6.13 0.65
C ASN A 133 9.52 5.35 0.46
N LEU A 134 10.26 5.62 -0.61
CA LEU A 134 11.51 4.92 -0.90
C LEU A 134 12.61 5.24 0.13
N PRO A 135 12.93 6.52 0.44
CA PRO A 135 13.87 6.86 1.51
C PRO A 135 13.42 6.35 2.89
N TYR A 136 12.11 6.39 3.18
CA TYR A 136 11.56 5.87 4.43
C TYR A 136 11.81 4.36 4.59
N THR A 137 11.50 3.56 3.58
CA THR A 137 11.71 2.10 3.65
C THR A 137 13.17 1.73 3.80
N ALA A 138 14.04 2.53 3.23
CA ALA A 138 15.49 2.35 3.28
C ALA A 138 16.13 2.83 4.61
N LEU A 139 15.39 3.45 5.53
CA LEU A 139 15.87 3.79 6.88
C LEU A 139 16.03 2.57 7.80
N THR A 140 15.28 1.49 7.60
CA THR A 140 15.29 0.31 8.48
C THR A 140 16.70 -0.20 8.80
N PRO A 141 17.56 -0.52 7.79
CA PRO A 141 18.93 -0.99 8.04
C PRO A 141 19.85 0.08 8.61
N GLU A 142 19.50 1.36 8.47
CA GLU A 142 20.30 2.46 9.02
C GLU A 142 20.02 2.70 10.51
N LEU A 143 18.77 2.45 10.95
CA LEU A 143 18.38 2.63 12.34
C LEU A 143 18.96 1.57 13.26
N THR A 144 19.02 0.31 12.80
CA THR A 144 19.59 -0.79 13.58
C THR A 144 20.22 -1.86 12.70
N GLN A 145 21.29 -2.46 13.20
CA GLN A 145 21.95 -3.63 12.57
C GLN A 145 21.50 -4.94 13.21
N ASP A 146 20.85 -4.89 14.37
CA ASP A 146 20.34 -6.08 15.05
C ASP A 146 19.16 -6.68 14.30
N TYR A 147 19.22 -7.98 14.00
CA TYR A 147 18.19 -8.71 13.25
C TYR A 147 16.82 -8.67 13.94
N ASN A 148 16.80 -8.84 15.26
CA ASN A 148 15.54 -8.87 16.03
C ASN A 148 14.90 -7.47 16.09
N GLU A 149 15.72 -6.42 16.25
CA GLU A 149 15.25 -5.03 16.25
C GLU A 149 14.74 -4.61 14.85
N ARG A 150 15.37 -5.07 13.75
CA ARG A 150 14.82 -4.86 12.38
C ARG A 150 13.46 -5.53 12.20
N THR A 151 13.32 -6.76 12.69
CA THR A 151 12.05 -7.48 12.65
C THR A 151 10.99 -6.74 13.45
N ASN A 152 11.36 -6.23 14.62
CA ASN A 152 10.47 -5.45 15.48
C ASN A 152 10.04 -4.13 14.79
N LEU A 153 10.96 -3.37 14.20
CA LEU A 153 10.65 -2.16 13.42
C LEU A 153 9.67 -2.45 12.28
N ASN A 154 9.92 -3.52 11.52
CA ASN A 154 9.03 -3.92 10.43
C ASN A 154 7.64 -4.34 10.95
N SER A 155 7.56 -4.96 12.12
CA SER A 155 6.27 -5.30 12.75
C SER A 155 5.46 -4.06 13.07
N PHE A 156 6.08 -3.00 13.63
CA PHE A 156 5.41 -1.71 13.84
C PHE A 156 4.98 -1.08 12.51
N ARG A 157 5.85 -1.11 11.51
CA ARG A 157 5.56 -0.60 10.19
C ARG A 157 4.32 -1.28 9.60
N PHE A 158 4.27 -2.61 9.56
CA PHE A 158 3.12 -3.35 9.03
C PHE A 158 1.84 -3.14 9.86
N ALA A 159 1.95 -3.02 11.19
CA ALA A 159 0.80 -2.72 12.04
C ALA A 159 0.17 -1.37 11.69
N PHE A 160 0.99 -0.33 11.48
CA PHE A 160 0.51 0.99 11.06
C PHE A 160 0.01 1.01 9.61
N SER A 161 0.64 0.24 8.72
CA SER A 161 0.21 0.10 7.32
C SER A 161 -1.18 -0.51 7.23
N ILE A 162 -1.40 -1.65 7.88
CA ILE A 162 -2.70 -2.34 7.88
C ILE A 162 -3.74 -1.51 8.65
N GLY A 163 -3.35 -0.96 9.81
CA GLY A 163 -4.21 -0.07 10.58
C GLY A 163 -4.64 1.16 9.79
N GLY A 164 -3.73 1.78 9.02
CA GLY A 164 -4.01 2.89 8.12
C GLY A 164 -4.96 2.50 6.99
N SER A 165 -4.78 1.32 6.40
CA SER A 165 -5.67 0.81 5.35
C SER A 165 -7.10 0.60 5.87
N ILE A 166 -7.27 0.00 7.05
CA ILE A 166 -8.59 -0.18 7.67
C ILE A 166 -9.18 1.18 8.07
N LEU A 167 -8.37 2.07 8.66
CA LEU A 167 -8.78 3.42 9.03
C LEU A 167 -9.31 4.21 7.83
N SER A 168 -8.67 4.08 6.66
CA SER A 168 -9.12 4.77 5.45
C SER A 168 -10.51 4.31 4.99
N LEU A 169 -10.83 3.03 5.13
CA LEU A 169 -12.16 2.50 4.81
C LEU A 169 -13.22 2.94 5.84
N ILE A 170 -12.88 2.93 7.12
CA ILE A 170 -13.76 3.45 8.19
C ILE A 170 -14.08 4.92 7.92
N LEU A 171 -13.05 5.72 7.62
CA LEU A 171 -13.19 7.13 7.30
C LEU A 171 -14.08 7.35 6.08
N ALA A 172 -13.86 6.59 5.00
CA ALA A 172 -14.69 6.65 3.80
C ALA A 172 -16.16 6.31 4.10
N GLY A 173 -16.42 5.32 4.96
CA GLY A 173 -17.77 4.96 5.39
C GLY A 173 -18.49 6.09 6.12
N PHE A 174 -17.82 6.75 7.07
CA PHE A 174 -18.39 7.90 7.78
C PHE A 174 -18.63 9.11 6.85
N ILE A 175 -17.71 9.37 5.93
CA ILE A 175 -17.84 10.48 4.98
C ILE A 175 -19.00 10.22 4.00
N SER A 176 -19.13 8.98 3.49
CA SER A 176 -20.23 8.61 2.59
C SER A 176 -21.60 8.74 3.26
N GLN A 177 -21.71 8.36 4.54
CA GLN A 177 -22.92 8.57 5.33
C GLN A 177 -23.23 10.05 5.60
N ALA A 178 -22.19 10.88 5.75
CA ALA A 178 -22.36 12.31 6.01
C ALA A 178 -22.80 13.12 4.76
N TYR A 179 -22.45 12.64 3.56
CA TYR A 179 -22.73 13.31 2.29
C TYR A 179 -23.38 12.38 1.26
N PRO A 180 -24.54 11.74 1.57
CA PRO A 180 -25.14 10.73 0.70
C PRO A 180 -25.60 11.27 -0.66
N ASN A 181 -25.96 12.56 -0.72
CA ASN A 181 -26.52 13.22 -1.91
C ASN A 181 -25.55 14.21 -2.57
N ASP A 182 -24.29 14.27 -2.14
CA ASP A 182 -23.31 15.20 -2.69
C ASP A 182 -21.96 14.47 -2.91
N PRO A 183 -21.85 13.70 -4.01
CA PRO A 183 -20.64 12.93 -4.31
C PRO A 183 -19.39 13.81 -4.46
N LEU A 184 -19.51 15.02 -5.00
CA LEU A 184 -18.38 15.93 -5.16
C LEU A 184 -17.81 16.33 -3.80
N LYS A 185 -18.66 16.71 -2.85
CA LYS A 185 -18.27 17.09 -1.51
C LYS A 185 -17.75 15.89 -0.71
N GLU A 186 -18.35 14.70 -0.90
CA GLU A 186 -17.90 13.46 -0.30
C GLU A 186 -16.43 13.19 -0.63
N TYR A 187 -16.08 13.15 -1.91
CA TYR A 187 -14.71 12.87 -2.34
C TYR A 187 -13.74 14.02 -2.06
N PHE A 188 -14.19 15.27 -2.10
CA PHE A 188 -13.41 16.42 -1.64
C PHE A 188 -12.97 16.25 -0.17
N VAL A 189 -13.93 15.91 0.72
CA VAL A 189 -13.66 15.71 2.15
C VAL A 189 -12.81 14.47 2.38
N LEU A 190 -13.06 13.38 1.63
CA LEU A 190 -12.24 12.16 1.68
C LEU A 190 -10.79 12.43 1.28
N GLY A 191 -10.57 13.13 0.19
CA GLY A 191 -9.25 13.50 -0.29
C GLY A 191 -8.51 14.42 0.68
N LEU A 192 -9.19 15.48 1.17
CA LEU A 192 -8.60 16.45 2.10
C LEU A 192 -8.24 15.80 3.45
N SER A 193 -9.18 15.10 4.07
CA SER A 193 -8.96 14.49 5.39
C SER A 193 -7.86 13.42 5.34
N SER A 194 -7.87 12.57 4.31
CA SER A 194 -6.86 11.53 4.13
C SER A 194 -5.48 12.11 3.83
N SER A 195 -5.41 13.19 3.04
CA SER A 195 -4.18 13.94 2.81
C SER A 195 -3.59 14.48 4.12
N LEU A 196 -4.41 15.16 4.93
CA LEU A 196 -3.95 15.74 6.20
C LEU A 196 -3.48 14.68 7.19
N ILE A 197 -4.25 13.60 7.38
CA ILE A 197 -3.88 12.49 8.27
C ILE A 197 -2.55 11.85 7.81
N SER A 198 -2.40 11.64 6.50
CA SER A 198 -1.19 11.07 5.92
C SER A 198 0.03 11.97 6.10
N MET A 199 -0.12 13.28 5.85
CA MET A 199 0.97 14.25 6.05
C MET A 199 1.42 14.32 7.51
N ILE A 200 0.47 14.34 8.47
CA ILE A 200 0.77 14.33 9.90
C ILE A 200 1.56 13.07 10.27
N ALA A 201 1.16 11.90 9.76
CA ALA A 201 1.83 10.63 10.01
C ALA A 201 3.28 10.61 9.50
N ILE A 202 3.51 11.12 8.29
CA ILE A 202 4.85 11.18 7.69
C ILE A 202 5.71 12.21 8.42
N PHE A 203 5.17 13.40 8.77
CA PHE A 203 5.89 14.40 9.56
C PHE A 203 6.26 13.86 10.94
N TRP A 204 5.34 13.10 11.59
CA TRP A 204 5.66 12.45 12.86
C TRP A 204 6.90 11.56 12.75
N ALA A 205 6.96 10.67 11.76
CA ALA A 205 8.13 9.84 11.51
C ALA A 205 9.38 10.72 11.24
N THR A 206 9.26 11.71 10.35
CA THR A 206 10.37 12.53 9.88
C THR A 206 11.00 13.38 11.00
N PHE A 207 10.20 13.99 11.87
CA PHE A 207 10.71 14.82 12.97
C PHE A 207 11.22 14.02 14.15
N ARG A 208 10.75 12.77 14.33
CA ARG A 208 11.17 11.94 15.46
C ARG A 208 12.38 11.07 15.15
N ILE A 209 12.50 10.58 13.92
CA ILE A 209 13.60 9.70 13.50
C ILE A 209 14.84 10.54 13.18
N GLN A 210 15.99 10.01 13.53
CA GLN A 210 17.28 10.61 13.22
C GLN A 210 18.17 9.54 12.57
N GLU A 211 18.80 9.87 11.44
CA GLU A 211 19.78 9.03 10.80
C GLU A 211 21.08 8.99 11.62
N LYS A 212 21.80 7.86 11.62
CA LYS A 212 23.09 7.75 12.32
C LYS A 212 24.08 8.77 11.77
N GLY A 213 24.73 9.51 12.67
CA GLY A 213 25.73 10.53 12.32
C GLY A 213 25.15 11.83 11.71
N SER A 214 23.82 12.05 11.77
CA SER A 214 23.17 13.28 11.34
C SER A 214 22.73 14.16 12.51
N GLN A 215 22.46 15.44 12.22
CA GLN A 215 21.88 16.36 13.19
C GLN A 215 20.36 16.21 13.20
N PRO A 216 19.68 16.34 14.36
CA PRO A 216 18.23 16.37 14.40
C PRO A 216 17.67 17.61 13.71
N ILE A 217 16.48 17.52 13.08
CA ILE A 217 15.81 18.66 12.45
C ILE A 217 15.51 19.75 13.48
N LEU A 218 15.03 19.35 14.65
CA LEU A 218 14.75 20.22 15.79
C LEU A 218 15.77 19.95 16.92
N ASN A 219 16.33 20.99 17.51
CA ASN A 219 17.15 20.86 18.71
C ASN A 219 16.27 20.41 19.90
N GLN A 220 16.90 19.97 21.00
CA GLN A 220 16.18 19.36 22.12
C GLN A 220 15.15 20.30 22.77
N GLN A 221 15.46 21.60 22.85
CA GLN A 221 14.55 22.59 23.41
C GLN A 221 13.34 22.80 22.50
N LEU A 222 13.54 22.99 21.21
CA LEU A 222 12.46 23.13 20.23
C LEU A 222 11.60 21.86 20.13
N ARG A 223 12.21 20.67 20.23
CA ARG A 223 11.45 19.41 20.28
C ARG A 223 10.48 19.37 21.45
N LYS A 224 10.93 19.74 22.65
CA LYS A 224 10.07 19.75 23.85
C LYS A 224 8.97 20.79 23.71
N THR A 225 9.31 22.03 23.30
CA THR A 225 8.31 23.09 23.13
C THR A 225 7.28 22.74 22.05
N PHE A 226 7.74 22.30 20.87
CA PHE A 226 6.88 21.92 19.77
C PHE A 226 6.03 20.68 20.11
N GLY A 227 6.63 19.69 20.79
CA GLY A 227 5.92 18.52 21.28
C GLY A 227 4.83 18.87 22.31
N PHE A 228 5.10 19.82 23.22
CA PHE A 228 4.09 20.29 24.18
C PHE A 228 2.92 21.01 23.48
N ILE A 229 3.22 21.90 22.53
CA ILE A 229 2.20 22.62 21.75
C ILE A 229 1.34 21.62 20.97
N LEU A 230 1.96 20.67 20.27
CA LEU A 230 1.24 19.64 19.51
C LEU A 230 0.37 18.78 20.43
N SER A 231 0.91 18.32 21.57
CA SER A 231 0.13 17.52 22.51
C SER A 231 -1.08 18.27 23.05
N ALA A 232 -0.91 19.53 23.44
CA ALA A 232 -2.00 20.35 23.94
C ALA A 232 -3.06 20.61 22.86
N THR A 233 -2.63 20.95 21.63
CA THR A 233 -3.53 21.16 20.49
C THR A 233 -4.27 19.85 20.15
N GLY A 234 -3.57 18.72 20.10
CA GLY A 234 -4.16 17.42 19.82
C GLY A 234 -5.20 17.01 20.86
N ILE A 235 -4.92 17.22 22.16
CA ILE A 235 -5.88 16.95 23.25
C ILE A 235 -7.14 17.80 23.08
N VAL A 236 -7.01 19.08 22.71
CA VAL A 236 -8.17 19.96 22.46
C VAL A 236 -9.02 19.42 21.31
N PHE A 237 -8.41 19.08 20.18
CA PHE A 237 -9.14 18.46 19.06
C PHE A 237 -9.81 17.14 19.44
N PHE A 238 -9.14 16.31 20.23
CA PHE A 238 -9.66 15.04 20.70
C PHE A 238 -10.88 15.22 21.60
N ILE A 239 -10.80 16.13 22.59
CA ILE A 239 -11.91 16.44 23.50
C ILE A 239 -13.08 17.04 22.75
N LEU A 240 -12.84 18.02 21.86
CA LEU A 240 -13.89 18.62 21.03
C LEU A 240 -14.53 17.58 20.10
N GLY A 241 -13.73 16.64 19.56
CA GLY A 241 -14.23 15.54 18.76
C GLY A 241 -15.16 14.63 19.56
N ILE A 242 -14.75 14.21 20.77
CA ILE A 242 -15.58 13.42 21.69
C ILE A 242 -16.87 14.17 22.03
N TYR A 243 -16.76 15.45 22.41
CA TYR A 243 -17.92 16.29 22.74
C TYR A 243 -18.95 16.32 21.61
N ARG A 244 -18.50 16.48 20.36
CA ARG A 244 -19.40 16.47 19.19
C ARG A 244 -20.04 15.12 18.93
N VAL A 245 -19.30 14.01 19.07
CA VAL A 245 -19.84 12.65 18.87
C VAL A 245 -20.94 12.32 19.90
N PHE A 246 -20.78 12.78 21.15
CA PHE A 246 -21.76 12.48 22.22
C PHE A 246 -22.96 13.43 22.28
N ASN A 247 -22.82 14.67 21.77
CA ASN A 247 -23.91 15.65 21.84
C ASN A 247 -24.77 15.73 20.56
N ASP A 248 -24.30 15.18 19.45
CA ASP A 248 -25.11 15.11 18.23
C ASP A 248 -25.84 13.77 18.17
N ILE A 249 -27.13 13.79 17.83
CA ILE A 249 -28.00 12.59 17.72
C ILE A 249 -27.48 11.64 16.63
N ASN A 250 -26.82 12.18 15.60
CA ASN A 250 -26.14 11.41 14.56
C ASN A 250 -24.63 11.50 14.75
N ILE A 251 -23.92 10.39 14.48
CA ILE A 251 -22.45 10.37 14.53
C ILE A 251 -21.92 11.47 13.59
N ASN A 252 -21.40 12.54 14.21
CA ASN A 252 -20.94 13.71 13.47
C ASN A 252 -19.54 13.44 12.90
N LEU A 253 -19.42 13.50 11.57
CA LEU A 253 -18.16 13.33 10.84
C LEU A 253 -17.03 14.23 11.42
N TYR A 254 -17.36 15.50 11.73
CA TYR A 254 -16.36 16.42 12.30
C TYR A 254 -15.90 15.99 13.68
N GLY A 255 -16.75 15.31 14.45
CA GLY A 255 -16.39 14.70 15.71
C GLY A 255 -15.40 13.56 15.53
N VAL A 256 -15.69 12.64 14.59
CA VAL A 256 -14.78 11.51 14.24
C VAL A 256 -13.43 12.02 13.75
N LEU A 257 -13.41 12.99 12.84
CA LEU A 257 -12.17 13.61 12.36
C LEU A 257 -11.40 14.30 13.48
N GLY A 258 -12.09 15.00 14.37
CA GLY A 258 -11.48 15.64 15.55
C GLY A 258 -10.80 14.61 16.47
N ILE A 259 -11.43 13.47 16.72
CA ILE A 259 -10.86 12.37 17.51
C ILE A 259 -9.61 11.80 16.83
N LEU A 260 -9.69 11.46 15.55
CA LEU A 260 -8.60 10.82 14.81
C LEU A 260 -7.37 11.73 14.69
N ILE A 261 -7.58 12.95 14.21
CA ILE A 261 -6.50 13.94 14.03
C ILE A 261 -5.96 14.36 15.41
N GLY A 262 -6.83 14.57 16.38
CA GLY A 262 -6.44 14.93 17.74
C GLY A 262 -5.58 13.86 18.41
N LEU A 263 -5.96 12.60 18.32
CA LEU A 263 -5.17 11.47 18.85
C LEU A 263 -3.80 11.39 18.16
N GLN A 264 -3.77 11.51 16.83
CA GLN A 264 -2.53 11.43 16.06
C GLN A 264 -1.56 12.58 16.41
N ILE A 265 -2.04 13.81 16.47
CA ILE A 265 -1.23 14.98 16.85
C ILE A 265 -0.75 14.87 18.30
N THR A 266 -1.60 14.37 19.21
CA THR A 266 -1.23 14.14 20.61
C THR A 266 -0.09 13.13 20.72
N LEU A 267 -0.21 11.98 20.08
CA LEU A 267 0.84 10.95 20.07
C LEU A 267 2.13 11.45 19.45
N PHE A 268 2.04 12.22 18.36
CA PHE A 268 3.19 12.90 17.76
C PHE A 268 3.89 13.81 18.77
N GLY A 269 3.16 14.71 19.42
CA GLY A 269 3.71 15.61 20.42
C GLY A 269 4.35 14.88 21.62
N ILE A 270 3.68 13.87 22.17
CA ILE A 270 4.19 13.06 23.28
C ILE A 270 5.54 12.41 22.88
N THR A 271 5.62 11.80 21.71
CA THR A 271 6.86 11.15 21.27
C THR A 271 8.02 12.12 21.04
N LEU A 272 7.74 13.39 20.70
CA LEU A 272 8.76 14.44 20.64
C LEU A 272 9.27 14.85 22.03
N ILE A 273 8.37 14.98 23.02
CA ILE A 273 8.72 15.36 24.40
C ILE A 273 9.65 14.31 25.03
N PHE A 274 9.27 13.03 24.91
CA PHE A 274 10.03 11.91 25.50
C PHE A 274 11.20 11.41 24.64
N SER A 275 11.59 12.16 23.60
CA SER A 275 12.75 11.83 22.82
C SER A 275 14.03 12.10 23.62
N LYS A 276 14.67 11.03 24.12
CA LYS A 276 16.07 11.13 24.51
C LYS A 276 16.88 11.27 23.22
N THR A 277 17.82 12.20 23.18
CA THR A 277 18.84 12.24 22.14
C THR A 277 19.63 10.95 22.29
N GLU A 278 19.42 9.99 21.40
CA GLU A 278 20.26 8.82 21.31
C GLU A 278 21.58 9.35 20.79
N SER A 279 22.49 9.71 21.71
CA SER A 279 23.87 10.02 21.38
C SER A 279 24.49 8.69 20.95
N HIS A 280 24.36 8.38 19.66
CA HIS A 280 25.15 7.31 19.06
C HIS A 280 26.59 7.78 19.13
N LEU A 281 27.36 7.09 19.99
CA LEU A 281 28.81 7.21 20.03
C LEU A 281 29.34 7.18 18.60
N CYS A 282 29.80 8.29 18.15
CA CYS A 282 30.45 8.53 16.89
C CYS A 282 31.75 7.72 16.83
N ASP A 283 32.07 7.17 15.67
CA ASP A 283 32.97 7.79 14.75
C ASP A 283 34.09 6.93 14.19
N ALA A 284 34.54 5.84 14.76
CA ALA A 284 35.62 5.05 14.16
C ALA A 284 35.12 3.89 13.28
N GLU A 285 34.06 3.21 13.69
CA GLU A 285 33.53 2.05 12.93
C GLU A 285 32.66 2.45 11.71
N ALA A 286 32.00 3.61 11.77
CA ALA A 286 31.18 4.10 10.66
C ALA A 286 32.00 4.48 9.41
N THR A 287 33.26 4.88 9.61
CA THR A 287 34.19 5.26 8.51
C THR A 287 34.72 4.03 7.79
N LEU A 288 35.02 2.97 8.52
CA LEU A 288 35.51 1.70 7.97
C LEU A 288 34.41 0.95 7.20
N HIS A 289 33.17 1.00 7.69
CA HIS A 289 32.02 0.39 6.97
C HIS A 289 31.59 1.19 5.73
N ARG A 290 31.85 2.52 5.69
CA ARG A 290 31.61 3.32 4.46
C ARG A 290 32.52 2.91 3.30
N GLN A 291 33.70 2.41 3.58
CA GLN A 291 34.64 1.94 2.55
C GLN A 291 34.30 0.54 2.02
N SER A 292 33.74 -0.34 2.84
CA SER A 292 33.34 -1.70 2.41
C SER A 292 32.03 -1.73 1.60
N THR A 293 31.09 -0.79 1.84
CA THR A 293 29.84 -0.70 1.09
C THR A 293 29.99 0.02 -0.26
N GLN A 294 31.11 0.71 -0.51
CA GLN A 294 31.38 1.37 -1.80
C GLN A 294 31.91 0.42 -2.89
N GLN A 295 32.14 -0.84 -2.59
CA GLN A 295 32.70 -1.81 -3.52
C GLN A 295 31.70 -2.84 -4.05
N GLU A 296 30.41 -2.64 -3.83
CA GLU A 296 29.41 -3.31 -4.67
C GLU A 296 29.42 -2.64 -6.05
N SER A 297 30.23 -3.21 -6.95
CA SER A 297 30.20 -2.90 -8.37
C SER A 297 28.74 -2.98 -8.83
N SER A 298 28.16 -1.83 -9.18
CA SER A 298 26.78 -1.77 -9.67
C SER A 298 26.68 -2.59 -10.95
N ILE A 299 26.15 -3.80 -10.84
CA ILE A 299 25.91 -4.66 -11.99
C ILE A 299 25.01 -3.87 -12.96
N PRO A 300 25.35 -3.71 -14.23
CA PRO A 300 24.53 -3.00 -15.20
C PRO A 300 23.10 -3.55 -15.22
N ILE A 301 22.09 -2.69 -15.35
CA ILE A 301 20.67 -3.08 -15.33
C ILE A 301 20.36 -4.21 -16.30
N LYS A 302 21.00 -4.21 -17.49
CA LYS A 302 20.86 -5.26 -18.49
C LYS A 302 21.34 -6.64 -18.00
N GLU A 303 22.39 -6.67 -17.20
CA GLU A 303 22.88 -7.91 -16.59
C GLU A 303 22.00 -8.34 -15.43
N GLN A 304 21.50 -7.40 -14.62
CA GLN A 304 20.54 -7.69 -13.57
C GLN A 304 19.27 -8.35 -14.16
N LEU A 305 18.73 -7.81 -15.26
CA LEU A 305 17.63 -8.40 -16.01
C LEU A 305 17.94 -9.84 -16.43
N LYS A 306 19.12 -10.05 -17.03
CA LYS A 306 19.54 -11.39 -17.48
C LYS A 306 19.63 -12.39 -16.32
N ILE A 307 20.13 -11.96 -15.17
CA ILE A 307 20.22 -12.78 -13.95
C ILE A 307 18.81 -13.17 -13.48
N ALA A 308 17.90 -12.21 -13.35
CA ALA A 308 16.54 -12.44 -12.87
C ALA A 308 15.76 -13.37 -13.80
N PHE A 309 15.76 -13.10 -15.13
CA PHE A 309 15.02 -13.91 -16.09
C PHE A 309 15.65 -15.27 -16.40
N ARG A 310 16.91 -15.50 -16.05
CA ARG A 310 17.56 -16.81 -16.18
C ARG A 310 17.34 -17.73 -14.99
N ASN A 311 16.89 -17.18 -13.86
CA ASN A 311 16.61 -17.95 -12.65
C ASN A 311 15.19 -18.53 -12.70
N LYS A 312 15.07 -19.80 -13.13
CA LYS A 312 13.77 -20.50 -13.26
C LYS A 312 12.92 -20.48 -11.97
N PRO A 313 13.45 -20.82 -10.77
CA PRO A 313 12.71 -20.71 -9.52
C PRO A 313 12.13 -19.32 -9.27
N PHE A 314 12.87 -18.27 -9.61
CA PHE A 314 12.41 -16.89 -9.50
C PHE A 314 11.22 -16.60 -10.43
N LEU A 315 11.25 -17.10 -11.67
CA LEU A 315 10.14 -16.94 -12.60
C LEU A 315 8.84 -17.59 -12.10
N TYR A 316 8.95 -18.76 -11.44
CA TYR A 316 7.79 -19.37 -10.79
C TYR A 316 7.24 -18.49 -9.66
N VAL A 317 8.09 -17.96 -8.78
CA VAL A 317 7.65 -17.09 -7.67
C VAL A 317 7.00 -15.80 -8.20
N ILE A 318 7.59 -15.17 -9.23
CA ILE A 318 6.99 -14.02 -9.88
C ILE A 318 5.63 -14.34 -10.49
N GLY A 319 5.51 -15.45 -11.21
CA GLY A 319 4.24 -15.88 -11.80
C GLY A 319 3.14 -16.09 -10.75
N ILE A 320 3.47 -16.77 -9.63
CA ILE A 320 2.58 -16.94 -8.49
C ILE A 320 2.18 -15.59 -7.91
N TYR A 321 3.16 -14.72 -7.66
CA TYR A 321 2.93 -13.41 -7.08
C TYR A 321 2.06 -12.51 -7.95
N LEU A 322 2.38 -12.41 -9.24
CA LEU A 322 1.60 -11.60 -10.18
C LEU A 322 0.16 -12.11 -10.31
N SER A 323 -0.04 -13.43 -10.37
CA SER A 323 -1.39 -14.00 -10.39
C SER A 323 -2.21 -13.59 -9.17
N CYS A 324 -1.64 -13.69 -7.97
CA CYS A 324 -2.29 -13.27 -6.74
C CYS A 324 -2.53 -11.75 -6.70
N TRP A 325 -1.49 -10.97 -7.02
CA TRP A 325 -1.55 -9.53 -6.93
C TRP A 325 -2.57 -8.94 -7.92
N LEU A 326 -2.58 -9.43 -9.17
CA LEU A 326 -3.56 -9.03 -10.17
C LEU A 326 -4.99 -9.36 -9.74
N ALA A 327 -5.22 -10.57 -9.19
CA ALA A 327 -6.53 -10.96 -8.69
C ALA A 327 -7.01 -10.04 -7.55
N VAL A 328 -6.12 -9.67 -6.58
CA VAL A 328 -6.45 -8.72 -5.51
C VAL A 328 -6.83 -7.37 -6.09
N GLN A 329 -6.01 -6.84 -7.00
CA GLN A 329 -6.19 -5.48 -7.51
C GLN A 329 -7.39 -5.34 -8.44
N LEU A 330 -7.66 -6.35 -9.28
CA LEU A 330 -8.87 -6.42 -10.10
C LEU A 330 -10.11 -6.40 -9.22
N THR A 331 -10.18 -7.32 -8.25
CA THR A 331 -11.33 -7.39 -7.33
C THR A 331 -11.48 -6.09 -6.54
N ALA A 332 -10.40 -5.52 -6.00
CA ALA A 332 -10.45 -4.30 -5.20
C ALA A 332 -10.95 -3.09 -6.01
N SER A 333 -10.45 -2.90 -7.24
CA SER A 333 -10.81 -1.74 -8.08
C SER A 333 -12.24 -1.76 -8.60
N ILE A 334 -12.82 -2.96 -8.79
CA ILE A 334 -14.19 -3.14 -9.31
C ILE A 334 -15.24 -3.38 -8.22
N LEU A 335 -14.81 -3.65 -6.97
CA LEU A 335 -15.70 -4.07 -5.90
C LEU A 335 -16.79 -3.05 -5.58
N ILE A 336 -16.48 -1.75 -5.64
CA ILE A 336 -17.47 -0.68 -5.41
C ILE A 336 -18.56 -0.68 -6.48
N TYR A 337 -18.20 -0.90 -7.75
CA TYR A 337 -19.19 -1.02 -8.83
C TYR A 337 -20.08 -2.25 -8.63
N TYR A 338 -19.49 -3.36 -8.18
CA TYR A 338 -20.24 -4.58 -7.88
C TYR A 338 -21.25 -4.36 -6.75
N VAL A 339 -20.83 -3.72 -5.65
CA VAL A 339 -21.71 -3.43 -4.50
C VAL A 339 -22.86 -2.50 -4.91
N VAL A 340 -22.55 -1.41 -5.64
CA VAL A 340 -23.54 -0.39 -5.99
C VAL A 340 -24.42 -0.83 -7.16
N SER A 341 -23.83 -1.27 -8.27
CA SER A 341 -24.58 -1.52 -9.51
C SER A 341 -25.18 -2.93 -9.57
N CYS A 342 -24.41 -3.98 -9.16
CA CYS A 342 -24.88 -5.37 -9.24
C CYS A 342 -25.69 -5.79 -8.01
N MET A 343 -25.24 -5.45 -6.79
CA MET A 343 -25.95 -5.80 -5.56
C MET A 343 -27.04 -4.79 -5.18
N LYS A 344 -27.07 -3.63 -5.86
CA LYS A 344 -28.03 -2.51 -5.63
C LYS A 344 -28.03 -2.06 -4.16
N MET A 345 -26.85 -2.09 -3.52
CA MET A 345 -26.68 -1.61 -2.16
C MET A 345 -26.30 -0.13 -2.15
N ASP A 346 -26.58 0.53 -1.02
CA ASP A 346 -26.09 1.88 -0.81
C ASP A 346 -24.55 1.91 -0.88
N LYS A 347 -24.00 2.95 -1.49
CA LYS A 347 -22.55 3.16 -1.59
C LYS A 347 -21.86 3.16 -0.21
N ALA A 348 -22.55 3.65 0.83
CA ALA A 348 -22.06 3.63 2.21
C ALA A 348 -21.84 2.21 2.77
N ALA A 349 -22.40 1.17 2.15
CA ALA A 349 -22.17 -0.22 2.52
C ALA A 349 -20.83 -0.76 1.98
N PHE A 350 -20.26 -0.16 0.93
CA PHE A 350 -19.01 -0.64 0.33
C PHE A 350 -17.83 -0.72 1.30
N PRO A 351 -17.53 0.31 2.13
CA PRO A 351 -16.43 0.24 3.08
C PRO A 351 -16.53 -0.94 4.05
N THR A 352 -17.74 -1.30 4.49
CA THR A 352 -17.94 -2.44 5.41
C THR A 352 -17.68 -3.78 4.73
N VAL A 353 -18.04 -3.92 3.45
CA VAL A 353 -17.68 -5.12 2.64
C VAL A 353 -16.16 -5.22 2.47
N ALA A 354 -15.49 -4.11 2.15
CA ALA A 354 -14.04 -4.07 2.01
C ALA A 354 -13.32 -4.36 3.33
N ILE A 355 -13.85 -3.87 4.47
CA ILE A 355 -13.34 -4.18 5.81
C ILE A 355 -13.54 -5.67 6.13
N ALA A 356 -14.62 -6.30 5.72
CA ALA A 356 -14.83 -7.74 5.91
C ALA A 356 -13.73 -8.55 5.21
N VAL A 357 -13.35 -8.18 3.98
CA VAL A 357 -12.23 -8.82 3.27
C VAL A 357 -10.90 -8.55 3.96
N GLN A 358 -10.55 -7.28 4.22
CA GLN A 358 -9.24 -6.92 4.77
C GLN A 358 -9.08 -7.34 6.23
N GLY A 359 -10.14 -7.23 7.04
CA GLY A 359 -10.14 -7.66 8.45
C GLY A 359 -9.94 -9.18 8.58
N THR A 360 -10.66 -9.96 7.76
CA THR A 360 -10.45 -11.41 7.70
C THR A 360 -9.03 -11.75 7.22
N ALA A 361 -8.55 -11.04 6.19
CA ALA A 361 -7.19 -11.25 5.71
C ALA A 361 -6.14 -10.97 6.80
N LEU A 362 -6.30 -9.90 7.59
CA LEU A 362 -5.41 -9.57 8.69
C LEU A 362 -5.33 -10.68 9.74
N VAL A 363 -6.47 -11.20 10.17
CA VAL A 363 -6.52 -12.31 11.15
C VAL A 363 -5.88 -13.57 10.57
N MET A 364 -6.20 -13.89 9.33
CA MET A 364 -5.71 -15.09 8.67
C MET A 364 -4.21 -15.09 8.37
N LEU A 365 -3.55 -13.93 8.30
CA LEU A 365 -2.08 -13.88 8.17
C LEU A 365 -1.38 -14.63 9.32
N PHE A 366 -1.87 -14.47 10.55
CA PHE A 366 -1.31 -15.16 11.71
C PHE A 366 -1.61 -16.66 11.68
N VAL A 367 -2.83 -17.04 11.26
CA VAL A 367 -3.24 -18.44 11.11
C VAL A 367 -2.40 -19.15 10.06
N TRP A 368 -2.24 -18.53 8.88
CA TRP A 368 -1.45 -19.11 7.78
C TRP A 368 0.03 -19.19 8.09
N LYS A 369 0.58 -18.24 8.83
CA LYS A 369 1.97 -18.36 9.32
C LYS A 369 2.16 -19.65 10.09
N TYR A 370 1.31 -19.93 11.08
CA TYR A 370 1.39 -21.15 11.90
C TYR A 370 1.19 -22.43 11.07
N ILE A 371 0.22 -22.43 10.16
CA ILE A 371 -0.06 -23.58 9.29
C ILE A 371 1.10 -23.82 8.33
N SER A 372 1.70 -22.77 7.75
CA SER A 372 2.80 -22.88 6.79
C SER A 372 4.06 -23.50 7.37
N GLU A 373 4.32 -23.31 8.66
CA GLU A 373 5.42 -23.95 9.37
C GLU A 373 5.23 -25.48 9.44
N LYS A 374 3.98 -25.97 9.49
CA LYS A 374 3.64 -27.40 9.59
C LYS A 374 3.61 -28.09 8.22
N ILE A 375 2.78 -27.59 7.30
CA ILE A 375 2.50 -28.25 6.02
C ILE A 375 3.27 -27.67 4.82
N GLY A 376 4.07 -26.62 5.04
CA GLY A 376 4.85 -25.95 4.02
C GLY A 376 4.08 -24.86 3.25
N LYS A 377 4.84 -23.93 2.67
CA LYS A 377 4.32 -22.72 1.98
C LYS A 377 3.44 -23.07 0.77
N ARG A 378 3.87 -24.04 -0.03
CA ARG A 378 3.17 -24.50 -1.24
C ARG A 378 1.78 -25.03 -0.92
N SER A 379 1.64 -25.90 0.09
CA SER A 379 0.34 -26.49 0.50
C SER A 379 -0.62 -25.41 1.00
N VAL A 380 -0.14 -24.46 1.81
CA VAL A 380 -0.93 -23.30 2.27
C VAL A 380 -1.42 -22.48 1.10
N PHE A 381 -0.55 -22.24 0.10
CA PHE A 381 -0.94 -21.50 -1.10
C PHE A 381 -2.10 -22.19 -1.82
N PHE A 382 -2.04 -23.50 -2.02
CA PHE A 382 -3.13 -24.27 -2.65
C PHE A 382 -4.43 -24.14 -1.87
N ILE A 383 -4.41 -24.39 -0.56
CA ILE A 383 -5.62 -24.37 0.28
C ILE A 383 -6.27 -22.97 0.26
N GLY A 384 -5.50 -21.92 0.54
CA GLY A 384 -6.05 -20.57 0.62
C GLY A 384 -6.54 -20.05 -0.73
N THR A 385 -5.82 -20.37 -1.83
CA THR A 385 -6.23 -19.95 -3.17
C THR A 385 -7.49 -20.69 -3.63
N VAL A 386 -7.66 -21.98 -3.30
CA VAL A 386 -8.90 -22.71 -3.61
C VAL A 386 -10.09 -22.11 -2.86
N ILE A 387 -9.93 -21.80 -1.56
CA ILE A 387 -10.99 -21.11 -0.78
C ILE A 387 -11.36 -19.79 -1.45
N TRP A 388 -10.37 -19.04 -1.93
CA TRP A 388 -10.61 -17.76 -2.60
C TRP A 388 -11.37 -17.94 -3.92
N ILE A 389 -10.98 -18.91 -4.76
CA ILE A 389 -11.67 -19.23 -6.02
C ILE A 389 -13.13 -19.62 -5.76
N VAL A 390 -13.39 -20.41 -4.71
CA VAL A 390 -14.77 -20.78 -4.31
C VAL A 390 -15.56 -19.54 -3.89
N ALA A 391 -14.96 -18.64 -3.10
CA ALA A 391 -15.60 -17.38 -2.72
C ALA A 391 -15.90 -16.49 -3.93
N GLN A 392 -14.97 -16.39 -4.90
CA GLN A 392 -15.18 -15.68 -6.16
C GLN A 392 -16.32 -16.29 -6.96
N GLY A 393 -16.39 -17.61 -7.06
CA GLY A 393 -17.52 -18.31 -7.72
C GLY A 393 -18.85 -17.98 -7.06
N GLY A 394 -18.89 -17.93 -5.72
CA GLY A 394 -20.06 -17.48 -4.96
C GLY A 394 -20.45 -16.06 -5.29
N LEU A 395 -19.51 -15.12 -5.31
CA LEU A 395 -19.77 -13.70 -5.67
C LEU A 395 -20.36 -13.54 -7.07
N PHE A 396 -19.96 -14.38 -8.04
CA PHE A 396 -20.55 -14.36 -9.38
C PHE A 396 -22.05 -14.68 -9.40
N LEU A 397 -22.47 -15.61 -8.53
CA LEU A 397 -23.84 -16.14 -8.48
C LEU A 397 -24.80 -15.29 -7.64
N LEU A 398 -24.31 -14.36 -6.82
CA LEU A 398 -25.14 -13.56 -5.94
C LEU A 398 -26.13 -12.69 -6.70
N GLN A 399 -27.34 -12.57 -6.12
CA GLN A 399 -28.39 -11.71 -6.61
C GLN A 399 -28.58 -10.49 -5.68
N PRO A 400 -29.16 -9.38 -6.18
CA PRO A 400 -29.51 -8.25 -5.35
C PRO A 400 -30.35 -8.67 -4.12
N GLY A 401 -30.04 -8.08 -2.96
CA GLY A 401 -30.69 -8.40 -1.69
C GLY A 401 -30.04 -9.49 -0.84
N GLN A 402 -29.11 -10.28 -1.38
CA GLN A 402 -28.36 -11.31 -0.66
C GLN A 402 -27.18 -10.71 0.13
N THR A 403 -27.47 -9.79 1.02
CA THR A 403 -26.43 -9.03 1.76
C THR A 403 -25.64 -9.92 2.73
N ARG A 404 -26.30 -10.86 3.41
CA ARG A 404 -25.63 -11.76 4.36
C ARG A 404 -24.61 -12.65 3.65
N GLU A 405 -25.00 -13.21 2.53
CA GLU A 405 -24.17 -14.07 1.69
C GLU A 405 -22.97 -13.30 1.13
N LEU A 406 -23.16 -12.03 0.75
CA LEU A 406 -22.09 -11.14 0.33
C LEU A 406 -21.01 -11.00 1.40
N TYR A 407 -21.37 -10.73 2.68
CA TYR A 407 -20.41 -10.60 3.76
C TYR A 407 -19.69 -11.93 4.08
N LEU A 408 -20.39 -13.06 4.01
CA LEU A 408 -19.78 -14.38 4.18
C LEU A 408 -18.75 -14.68 3.10
N LEU A 409 -19.08 -14.39 1.84
CA LEU A 409 -18.15 -14.59 0.71
C LEU A 409 -17.01 -13.58 0.72
N ALA A 410 -17.25 -12.34 1.16
CA ALA A 410 -16.20 -11.35 1.37
C ALA A 410 -15.20 -11.83 2.44
N GLY A 411 -15.68 -12.40 3.55
CA GLY A 411 -14.81 -13.06 4.55
C GLY A 411 -14.05 -14.25 3.95
N GLY A 412 -14.71 -15.11 3.18
CA GLY A 412 -14.09 -16.22 2.46
C GLY A 412 -12.99 -15.77 1.49
N ALA A 413 -13.24 -14.69 0.72
CA ALA A 413 -12.23 -14.07 -0.13
C ALA A 413 -11.04 -13.54 0.69
N GLY A 414 -11.29 -12.93 1.87
CA GLY A 414 -10.25 -12.47 2.79
C GLY A 414 -9.31 -13.57 3.26
N ILE A 415 -9.82 -14.80 3.46
CA ILE A 415 -9.00 -15.98 3.80
C ILE A 415 -7.97 -16.25 2.69
N GLY A 416 -8.38 -16.16 1.42
CA GLY A 416 -7.48 -16.35 0.28
C GLY A 416 -6.55 -15.18 0.02
N VAL A 417 -7.05 -13.94 0.13
CA VAL A 417 -6.26 -12.71 -0.03
C VAL A 417 -5.08 -12.67 0.93
N SER A 418 -5.23 -13.16 2.16
CA SER A 418 -4.13 -13.24 3.13
C SER A 418 -2.98 -14.14 2.66
N VAL A 419 -3.27 -15.21 1.93
CA VAL A 419 -2.25 -16.09 1.33
C VAL A 419 -1.48 -15.35 0.23
N ALA A 420 -2.17 -14.51 -0.57
CA ALA A 420 -1.54 -13.69 -1.59
C ALA A 420 -0.51 -12.69 -1.01
N TYR A 421 -0.78 -12.16 0.16
CA TYR A 421 0.15 -11.26 0.85
C TYR A 421 1.33 -12.00 1.51
N LEU A 422 1.11 -13.21 2.04
CA LEU A 422 2.10 -13.89 2.87
C LEU A 422 3.03 -14.79 2.06
N ILE A 423 2.46 -15.67 1.23
CA ILE A 423 3.21 -16.82 0.68
C ILE A 423 4.23 -16.41 -0.38
N PRO A 424 3.90 -15.62 -1.43
CA PRO A 424 4.88 -15.27 -2.46
C PRO A 424 6.09 -14.51 -1.88
N TRP A 425 5.84 -13.56 -0.98
CA TRP A 425 6.92 -12.83 -0.30
C TRP A 425 7.80 -13.72 0.56
N SER A 426 7.23 -14.77 1.16
CA SER A 426 8.00 -15.74 1.95
C SER A 426 8.81 -16.72 1.09
N MET A 427 8.48 -16.85 -0.21
CA MET A 427 9.19 -17.74 -1.15
C MET A 427 10.42 -17.07 -1.78
N ILE A 428 10.49 -15.72 -1.82
CA ILE A 428 11.63 -15.01 -2.41
C ILE A 428 12.96 -15.34 -1.70
N PRO A 429 13.05 -15.32 -0.36
CA PRO A 429 14.27 -15.72 0.34
C PRO A 429 14.75 -17.12 -0.04
N ASP A 430 13.84 -18.06 -0.26
CA ASP A 430 14.19 -19.44 -0.62
C ASP A 430 14.89 -19.49 -2.01
N VAL A 431 14.44 -18.66 -2.93
CA VAL A 431 15.07 -18.50 -4.27
C VAL A 431 16.43 -17.83 -4.15
N ILE A 432 16.56 -16.82 -3.29
CA ILE A 432 17.83 -16.13 -3.05
C ILE A 432 18.87 -17.08 -2.44
N GLU A 433 18.46 -17.92 -1.47
CA GLU A 433 19.35 -18.93 -0.87
C GLU A 433 19.80 -19.96 -1.93
N LEU A 434 18.90 -20.39 -2.83
CA LEU A 434 19.29 -21.26 -3.95
C LEU A 434 20.27 -20.58 -4.91
N ASP A 435 20.07 -19.30 -5.21
CA ASP A 435 20.98 -18.52 -6.06
C ASP A 435 22.35 -18.36 -5.39
N GLU A 436 22.39 -18.08 -4.07
CA GLU A 436 23.63 -18.02 -3.26
C GLU A 436 24.38 -19.38 -3.30
N LEU A 437 23.67 -20.49 -3.17
CA LEU A 437 24.28 -21.83 -3.25
C LEU A 437 24.96 -22.09 -4.61
N ASN A 438 24.32 -21.65 -5.70
CA ASN A 438 24.79 -21.89 -7.06
C ASN A 438 25.88 -20.93 -7.52
N THR A 439 25.82 -19.66 -7.08
CA THR A 439 26.70 -18.60 -7.59
C THR A 439 27.73 -18.11 -6.57
N GLY A 440 27.56 -18.45 -5.29
CA GLY A 440 28.37 -17.91 -4.20
C GLY A 440 28.08 -16.42 -3.88
N GLN A 441 27.13 -15.80 -4.58
CA GLN A 441 26.78 -14.38 -4.38
C GLN A 441 25.35 -14.24 -3.87
N ARG A 442 25.15 -13.38 -2.87
CA ARG A 442 23.83 -13.07 -2.32
C ARG A 442 23.28 -11.82 -2.96
N ARG A 443 22.38 -11.98 -3.96
CA ARG A 443 21.91 -10.90 -4.83
C ARG A 443 20.45 -10.49 -4.53
N GLU A 444 20.13 -10.25 -3.26
CA GLU A 444 18.77 -9.94 -2.78
C GLU A 444 18.14 -8.76 -3.52
N GLY A 445 18.88 -7.67 -3.66
CA GLY A 445 18.37 -6.42 -4.26
C GLY A 445 17.82 -6.61 -5.68
N ILE A 446 18.45 -7.47 -6.49
CA ILE A 446 18.01 -7.75 -7.85
C ILE A 446 16.62 -8.38 -7.85
N PHE A 447 16.42 -9.45 -7.08
CA PHE A 447 15.16 -10.20 -7.05
C PHE A 447 13.99 -9.38 -6.52
N TYR A 448 14.20 -8.64 -5.40
CA TYR A 448 13.16 -7.77 -4.85
C TYR A 448 12.81 -6.60 -5.78
N SER A 449 13.80 -5.95 -6.41
CA SER A 449 13.56 -4.83 -7.33
C SER A 449 12.75 -5.26 -8.55
N PHE A 450 13.06 -6.43 -9.13
CA PHE A 450 12.30 -6.94 -10.26
C PHE A 450 10.88 -7.36 -9.89
N MET A 451 10.69 -7.93 -8.71
CA MET A 451 9.35 -8.27 -8.23
C MET A 451 8.47 -7.02 -8.11
N VAL A 452 8.98 -5.95 -7.52
CA VAL A 452 8.25 -4.69 -7.39
C VAL A 452 8.00 -4.03 -8.74
N LEU A 453 8.99 -4.06 -9.64
CA LEU A 453 8.85 -3.51 -10.99
C LEU A 453 7.73 -4.21 -11.79
N LEU A 454 7.75 -5.54 -11.81
CA LEU A 454 6.74 -6.34 -12.51
C LEU A 454 5.35 -6.21 -11.88
N GLN A 455 5.28 -6.06 -10.55
CA GLN A 455 4.05 -5.72 -9.83
C GLN A 455 3.41 -4.44 -10.36
N LYS A 456 4.19 -3.37 -10.53
CA LYS A 456 3.70 -2.07 -11.01
C LYS A 456 3.19 -2.14 -12.45
N PHE A 457 3.93 -2.81 -13.34
CA PHE A 457 3.50 -3.01 -14.73
C PHE A 457 2.24 -3.88 -14.81
N GLY A 458 2.18 -4.97 -14.04
CA GLY A 458 0.99 -5.83 -13.99
C GLY A 458 -0.24 -5.05 -13.51
N LEU A 459 -0.09 -4.23 -12.46
CA LEU A 459 -1.17 -3.39 -11.96
C LEU A 459 -1.62 -2.35 -13.00
N ALA A 460 -0.68 -1.69 -13.68
CA ALA A 460 -0.99 -0.74 -14.74
C ALA A 460 -1.85 -1.37 -15.84
N LEU A 461 -1.42 -2.56 -16.31
CA LEU A 461 -2.15 -3.32 -17.33
C LEU A 461 -3.55 -3.74 -16.84
N ALA A 462 -3.66 -4.22 -15.60
CA ALA A 462 -4.94 -4.65 -15.03
C ALA A 462 -5.94 -3.50 -14.96
N LEU A 463 -5.55 -2.35 -14.43
CA LEU A 463 -6.41 -1.17 -14.31
C LEU A 463 -6.83 -0.62 -15.68
N PHE A 464 -5.92 -0.61 -16.65
CA PHE A 464 -6.23 -0.26 -18.03
C PHE A 464 -7.28 -1.19 -18.62
N LEU A 465 -7.08 -2.50 -18.51
CA LEU A 465 -8.01 -3.50 -19.04
C LEU A 465 -9.38 -3.44 -18.38
N VAL A 466 -9.46 -3.16 -17.06
CA VAL A 466 -10.74 -2.95 -16.38
C VAL A 466 -11.47 -1.73 -16.94
N GLY A 467 -10.77 -0.60 -17.13
CA GLY A 467 -11.36 0.59 -17.73
C GLY A 467 -11.89 0.33 -19.14
N GLN A 468 -11.08 -0.32 -19.99
CA GLN A 468 -11.49 -0.68 -21.37
C GLN A 468 -12.68 -1.67 -21.38
N ALA A 469 -12.68 -2.67 -20.50
CA ALA A 469 -13.78 -3.64 -20.42
C ALA A 469 -15.10 -2.97 -20.01
N LEU A 470 -15.07 -2.02 -19.08
CA LEU A 470 -16.25 -1.23 -18.71
C LEU A 470 -16.75 -0.40 -19.90
N GLU A 471 -15.85 0.28 -20.63
CA GLU A 471 -16.21 1.08 -21.79
C GLU A 471 -16.81 0.22 -22.91
N TRP A 472 -16.15 -0.88 -23.29
CA TRP A 472 -16.66 -1.79 -24.33
C TRP A 472 -17.98 -2.47 -23.96
N SER A 473 -18.27 -2.60 -22.66
CA SER A 473 -19.54 -3.15 -22.18
C SER A 473 -20.70 -2.14 -22.22
N GLY A 474 -20.43 -0.89 -22.59
CA GLY A 474 -21.42 0.18 -22.61
C GLY A 474 -21.75 0.73 -21.22
N PHE A 475 -20.78 0.72 -20.29
CA PHE A 475 -20.96 1.33 -18.98
C PHE A 475 -21.28 2.83 -19.15
N ILE A 476 -22.31 3.29 -18.46
CA ILE A 476 -22.78 4.67 -18.51
C ILE A 476 -22.17 5.41 -17.31
N GLU A 477 -21.33 6.39 -17.59
CA GLU A 477 -20.76 7.31 -16.60
C GLU A 477 -21.84 8.24 -16.03
N ALA A 478 -21.69 8.67 -14.80
CA ALA A 478 -22.55 9.69 -14.21
C ALA A 478 -22.00 11.08 -14.49
N SER A 479 -22.87 12.04 -14.81
CA SER A 479 -22.49 13.45 -14.88
C SER A 479 -22.17 13.97 -13.48
N PRO A 480 -21.23 14.92 -13.34
CA PRO A 480 -20.88 15.49 -12.05
C PRO A 480 -22.10 16.06 -11.29
N GLY A 481 -22.35 15.53 -10.10
CA GLY A 481 -23.47 15.93 -9.25
C GLY A 481 -24.83 15.29 -9.56
N GLU A 482 -24.90 14.38 -10.54
CA GLU A 482 -26.11 13.64 -10.88
C GLU A 482 -26.19 12.27 -10.18
N ALA A 483 -27.39 11.68 -10.14
CA ALA A 483 -27.59 10.34 -9.62
C ALA A 483 -26.92 9.30 -10.52
N ILE A 484 -26.44 8.21 -9.92
CA ILE A 484 -25.81 7.11 -10.66
C ILE A 484 -26.82 6.49 -11.64
N PRO A 485 -26.51 6.44 -12.95
CA PRO A 485 -27.43 5.90 -13.94
C PRO A 485 -27.62 4.38 -13.79
N VAL A 486 -28.78 3.89 -14.21
CA VAL A 486 -29.02 2.45 -14.30
C VAL A 486 -28.13 1.87 -15.40
N GLN A 487 -27.33 0.90 -15.04
CA GLN A 487 -26.37 0.30 -15.97
C GLN A 487 -27.03 -0.76 -16.87
N PRO A 488 -26.63 -0.86 -18.14
CA PRO A 488 -27.09 -1.92 -19.04
C PRO A 488 -26.62 -3.30 -18.58
N ASP A 489 -27.34 -4.34 -18.96
CA ASP A 489 -27.03 -5.74 -18.56
C ASP A 489 -25.62 -6.17 -19.00
N THR A 490 -25.13 -5.68 -20.13
CA THR A 490 -23.77 -5.92 -20.62
C THR A 490 -22.71 -5.36 -19.67
N ALA A 491 -22.91 -4.15 -19.13
CA ALA A 491 -22.02 -3.56 -18.16
C ALA A 491 -22.09 -4.28 -16.80
N LEU A 492 -23.31 -4.66 -16.36
CA LEU A 492 -23.47 -5.47 -15.14
C LEU A 492 -22.77 -6.82 -15.25
N LEU A 493 -22.84 -7.47 -16.42
CA LEU A 493 -22.12 -8.71 -16.68
C LEU A 493 -20.61 -8.49 -16.67
N ALA A 494 -20.11 -7.42 -17.29
CA ALA A 494 -18.67 -7.08 -17.29
C ALA A 494 -18.16 -6.86 -15.86
N ILE A 495 -18.90 -6.14 -15.01
CA ILE A 495 -18.57 -5.94 -13.61
C ILE A 495 -18.52 -7.28 -12.87
N ARG A 496 -19.50 -8.17 -13.06
CA ARG A 496 -19.53 -9.51 -12.45
C ARG A 496 -18.34 -10.36 -12.89
N ILE A 497 -17.99 -10.33 -14.17
CA ILE A 497 -16.82 -11.05 -14.72
C ILE A 497 -15.52 -10.51 -14.12
N ALA A 498 -15.38 -9.18 -14.04
CA ALA A 498 -14.18 -8.54 -13.53
C ALA A 498 -13.98 -8.77 -12.02
N VAL A 499 -15.06 -8.88 -11.23
CA VAL A 499 -14.95 -9.12 -9.78
C VAL A 499 -14.69 -10.58 -9.44
N ALA A 500 -15.13 -11.55 -10.25
CA ALA A 500 -15.14 -12.96 -9.87
C ALA A 500 -14.48 -13.92 -10.89
N PRO A 501 -15.04 -14.24 -12.07
CA PRO A 501 -14.45 -15.20 -12.98
C PRO A 501 -13.04 -14.85 -13.44
N LEU A 502 -12.79 -13.59 -13.79
CA LEU A 502 -11.49 -13.17 -14.30
C LEU A 502 -10.38 -13.32 -13.23
N PRO A 503 -10.52 -12.82 -11.99
CA PRO A 503 -9.57 -13.11 -10.93
C PRO A 503 -9.43 -14.61 -10.64
N ALA A 504 -10.53 -15.39 -10.66
CA ALA A 504 -10.48 -16.84 -10.42
C ALA A 504 -9.64 -17.56 -11.49
N ILE A 505 -9.79 -17.22 -12.78
CA ILE A 505 -8.97 -17.77 -13.87
C ILE A 505 -7.48 -17.44 -13.65
N ILE A 506 -7.17 -16.20 -13.29
CA ILE A 506 -5.79 -15.79 -12.99
C ILE A 506 -5.23 -16.57 -11.80
N LEU A 507 -6.03 -16.82 -10.76
CA LEU A 507 -5.63 -17.61 -9.60
C LEU A 507 -5.41 -19.09 -9.96
N VAL A 508 -6.25 -19.68 -10.83
CA VAL A 508 -6.03 -21.04 -11.34
C VAL A 508 -4.69 -21.11 -12.07
N PHE A 509 -4.36 -20.12 -12.88
CA PHE A 509 -3.05 -20.05 -13.53
C PHE A 509 -1.92 -19.99 -12.49
N GLY A 510 -2.09 -19.20 -11.43
CA GLY A 510 -1.16 -19.17 -10.29
C GLY A 510 -0.99 -20.52 -9.60
N LEU A 511 -2.08 -21.28 -9.43
CA LEU A 511 -2.03 -22.66 -8.89
C LEU A 511 -1.25 -23.60 -9.78
N VAL A 512 -1.45 -23.52 -11.11
CA VAL A 512 -0.68 -24.32 -12.07
C VAL A 512 0.81 -24.02 -11.97
N ILE A 513 1.18 -22.74 -11.91
CA ILE A 513 2.59 -22.33 -11.72
C ILE A 513 3.14 -22.86 -10.38
N ALA A 514 2.37 -22.75 -9.31
CA ALA A 514 2.77 -23.23 -7.98
C ALA A 514 2.93 -24.76 -7.93
N TYR A 515 2.17 -25.51 -8.75
CA TYR A 515 2.35 -26.94 -8.89
C TYR A 515 3.73 -27.32 -9.40
N PHE A 516 4.30 -26.55 -10.32
CA PHE A 516 5.63 -26.79 -10.88
C PHE A 516 6.76 -26.11 -10.10
N TYR A 517 6.48 -25.38 -9.02
CA TYR A 517 7.49 -24.71 -8.20
C TYR A 517 8.41 -25.75 -7.52
N PRO A 518 9.75 -25.68 -7.76
CA PRO A 518 10.65 -26.78 -7.40
C PRO A 518 11.10 -26.79 -5.94
N ILE A 519 11.01 -25.64 -5.20
CA ILE A 519 11.54 -25.55 -3.83
C ILE A 519 10.44 -25.92 -2.84
N THR A 520 10.39 -27.23 -2.47
CA THR A 520 9.56 -27.73 -1.37
C THR A 520 10.25 -27.47 -0.01
N LYS A 521 9.54 -27.76 1.09
CA LYS A 521 10.08 -27.63 2.45
C LYS A 521 11.35 -28.46 2.64
N GLU A 522 11.37 -29.67 2.10
CA GLU A 522 12.49 -30.60 2.17
C GLU A 522 13.68 -30.11 1.34
N VAL A 523 13.42 -29.66 0.10
CA VAL A 523 14.45 -29.09 -0.79
C VAL A 523 15.07 -27.83 -0.17
N HIS A 524 14.26 -26.97 0.44
CA HIS A 524 14.77 -25.78 1.14
C HIS A 524 15.66 -26.14 2.33
N ALA A 525 15.28 -27.16 3.13
CA ALA A 525 16.12 -27.64 4.23
C ALA A 525 17.49 -28.14 3.75
N ASP A 526 17.52 -28.89 2.63
CA ASP A 526 18.76 -29.37 2.00
C ASP A 526 19.66 -28.21 1.49
N ILE A 527 19.05 -27.20 0.84
CA ILE A 527 19.75 -25.98 0.40
C ILE A 527 20.45 -25.30 1.58
N ARG A 528 19.74 -25.09 2.69
CA ARG A 528 20.30 -24.45 3.89
C ARG A 528 21.42 -25.28 4.51
N ALA A 529 21.28 -26.61 4.59
CA ALA A 529 22.32 -27.48 5.07
C ALA A 529 23.61 -27.39 4.22
N LYS A 530 23.46 -27.35 2.89
CA LYS A 530 24.58 -27.20 1.95
C LYS A 530 25.28 -25.84 2.07
N ILE A 531 24.53 -24.75 2.27
CA ILE A 531 25.09 -23.41 2.48
C ILE A 531 25.89 -23.38 3.79
N GLN A 532 25.34 -23.96 4.87
CA GLN A 532 26.04 -24.02 6.16
C GLN A 532 27.34 -24.83 6.08
N ALA A 533 27.31 -25.98 5.41
CA ALA A 533 28.50 -26.81 5.19
C ALA A 533 29.59 -26.04 4.41
N LYS A 534 29.22 -25.31 3.35
CA LYS A 534 30.18 -24.46 2.61
C LYS A 534 30.80 -23.38 3.47
N LYS A 535 30.01 -22.72 4.35
CA LYS A 535 30.51 -21.66 5.27
C LYS A 535 31.41 -22.19 6.41
N GLN A 536 31.36 -23.47 6.72
CA GLN A 536 32.25 -24.10 7.71
C GLN A 536 33.61 -24.53 7.10
N VAL A 537 33.68 -24.69 5.78
CA VAL A 537 34.88 -25.13 5.04
C VAL A 537 35.64 -23.94 4.48
N SER A 538 35.02 -22.78 4.32
CA SER A 538 35.63 -21.51 3.91
C SER A 538 36.06 -20.71 5.12
#